data_38db92fe93edf9d62ae6c681f341045a
#
_entry.id   38db92fe93edf9d62ae6c681f341045a
#
_cell.length_a   1.000
_cell.length_b   1.000
_cell.length_c   1.000
_cell.angle_alpha   90.00
_cell.angle_beta   90.00
_cell.angle_gamma   90.00
#
_symmetry.space_group_name_H-M   'P 1'
#
loop_
_entity.id
_entity.type
_entity.pdbx_description
1 polymer ?
#
loop_
_entity_poly.entity_id
_entity_poly.type
_entity_poly.pdbx_seq_one_letter_code
_entity_poly.pdbx_strand_id
1 'polypeptide(L)'
;VTPRSPFPLALKHGAIGAAAVLLATGCSTGEGDLTGAAEDAVISISPEDGAKEVPFGEPITVSAENGEITDVTVEQTDPSGEGEPDTSMTGALNKDKSTWTSHWTLIPGSEVEVTAVAENADGEETETTGSFVAAEAPDGQRLEVKDDTFERGLSTDTEVGVGMPVIIDFDMPVENKAQVEAAMEVTSEKPAKGAWNWFGDKRAVFRTEEYWEPNQTVTVDLNLAGVESSDGVYGMENSSFEMKVGRSQITEIDNDTHHMTVERDGKQIKEFPVSLGQNTQHQFITRSGVHLTMEKHTDYRMSNDTLGVKPGDPGYYEEFVEYAVRISDTGEFLHAASWNGQLGEANTSHGCVNMAVSDAGWFYEESLPGDPVDVKNSGRDMEVDNGWGFWVRPWDEWVEKSALGKADDTSKPGTAGSPHSTEKKDEEGDQEEKQEAGA
;
A
#
# COMPACT_ATOMS: atom_id res chain seq x y z
N VAL A 1 17.64 43.02 18.60
CA VAL A 1 16.89 43.90 17.69
C VAL A 1 17.88 44.53 16.73
N THR A 2 18.06 43.95 15.57
CA THR A 2 18.73 44.60 14.43
C THR A 2 18.04 44.09 13.14
N PRO A 3 17.63 44.96 12.22
CA PRO A 3 16.91 44.61 11.01
C PRO A 3 17.87 44.16 9.92
N ARG A 4 17.53 43.10 9.19
CA ARG A 4 18.25 42.67 8.01
C ARG A 4 17.57 43.26 6.75
N SER A 5 18.40 43.84 5.87
CA SER A 5 18.06 44.43 4.61
C SER A 5 17.57 43.40 3.56
N PRO A 6 16.72 43.81 2.62
CA PRO A 6 16.27 42.94 1.51
C PRO A 6 17.28 42.93 0.35
N PHE A 7 17.49 41.76 -0.24
CA PHE A 7 18.18 41.58 -1.52
C PHE A 7 17.23 41.81 -2.71
N PRO A 8 17.71 42.35 -3.83
CA PRO A 8 16.84 42.70 -4.95
C PRO A 8 16.53 41.53 -5.89
N LEU A 9 15.26 41.42 -6.27
CA LEU A 9 14.77 40.58 -7.36
C LEU A 9 15.41 41.03 -8.71
N ALA A 10 16.03 40.10 -9.39
CA ALA A 10 16.44 40.27 -10.80
C ALA A 10 15.34 39.69 -11.72
N LEU A 11 14.59 40.58 -12.35
CA LEU A 11 13.66 40.28 -13.42
C LEU A 11 14.44 39.81 -14.65
N LYS A 12 14.28 38.59 -15.10
CA LYS A 12 14.71 38.14 -16.45
C LYS A 12 13.48 38.14 -17.37
N HIS A 13 13.45 39.07 -18.29
CA HIS A 13 12.51 39.08 -19.41
C HIS A 13 12.99 38.03 -20.44
N GLY A 14 12.22 36.96 -20.60
CA GLY A 14 12.36 36.00 -21.69
C GLY A 14 11.52 36.46 -22.87
N ALA A 15 12.15 36.63 -24.00
CA ALA A 15 11.53 37.10 -25.26
C ALA A 15 10.77 35.95 -25.94
N ILE A 16 9.53 36.21 -26.30
CA ILE A 16 8.69 35.36 -27.16
C ILE A 16 9.27 35.45 -28.58
N GLY A 17 9.82 34.36 -29.09
CA GLY A 17 10.25 34.22 -30.49
C GLY A 17 9.18 33.45 -31.26
N ALA A 18 8.45 34.17 -32.12
CA ALA A 18 7.56 33.57 -33.12
C ALA A 18 8.40 32.90 -34.20
N ALA A 19 8.34 31.59 -34.37
CA ALA A 19 8.94 30.86 -35.48
C ALA A 19 8.01 30.91 -36.69
N ALA A 20 8.43 31.61 -37.71
CA ALA A 20 7.76 31.63 -39.01
C ALA A 20 8.23 30.43 -39.85
N VAL A 21 7.31 29.61 -40.29
CA VAL A 21 7.55 28.52 -41.26
C VAL A 21 7.83 29.13 -42.63
N LEU A 22 9.03 28.95 -43.14
CA LEU A 22 9.41 29.25 -44.52
C LEU A 22 9.43 27.96 -45.35
N LEU A 23 8.43 27.76 -46.16
CA LEU A 23 8.42 26.76 -47.22
C LEU A 23 9.39 27.20 -48.34
N ALA A 24 10.51 26.53 -48.47
CA ALA A 24 11.41 26.67 -49.62
C ALA A 24 11.27 25.45 -50.54
N THR A 25 10.58 25.61 -51.65
CA THR A 25 10.60 24.67 -52.77
C THR A 25 11.89 24.85 -53.57
N GLY A 26 12.80 23.90 -53.45
CA GLY A 26 14.00 23.81 -54.25
C GLY A 26 14.03 22.49 -55.02
N CYS A 27 13.71 22.53 -56.34
CA CYS A 27 14.03 21.41 -57.25
C CYS A 27 15.53 21.42 -57.55
N SER A 28 16.22 20.35 -57.12
CA SER A 28 17.57 20.04 -57.61
C SER A 28 17.57 18.57 -58.04
N THR A 29 17.71 18.36 -59.35
CA THR A 29 17.97 17.05 -59.96
C THR A 29 19.45 16.71 -59.78
N GLY A 30 19.72 15.71 -58.94
CA GLY A 30 21.03 15.08 -58.80
C GLY A 30 20.83 13.63 -58.43
N GLU A 31 21.17 12.72 -59.40
CA GLU A 31 21.32 11.30 -59.15
C GLU A 31 22.49 11.12 -58.16
N GLY A 32 22.18 10.81 -56.90
CA GLY A 32 23.11 10.45 -55.83
C GLY A 32 22.44 9.44 -54.96
N ASP A 33 23.14 8.40 -54.69
CA ASP A 33 22.93 7.23 -53.84
C ASP A 33 21.87 7.46 -52.75
N LEU A 34 20.68 6.82 -52.90
CA LEU A 34 19.60 6.87 -51.91
C LEU A 34 19.90 5.88 -50.77
N THR A 35 20.82 6.18 -49.89
CA THR A 35 20.68 5.83 -48.48
C THR A 35 19.72 6.90 -47.92
N GLY A 36 18.41 6.58 -48.02
CA GLY A 36 17.40 7.49 -47.47
C GLY A 36 17.62 7.62 -45.96
N ALA A 37 17.85 8.86 -45.50
CA ALA A 37 17.75 9.17 -44.07
C ALA A 37 16.36 8.73 -43.59
N ALA A 38 16.31 8.19 -42.38
CA ALA A 38 15.02 7.85 -41.75
C ALA A 38 14.14 9.12 -41.67
N GLU A 39 12.85 8.94 -41.80
CA GLU A 39 11.93 10.07 -41.55
C GLU A 39 11.96 10.40 -40.04
N ASP A 40 11.79 11.69 -39.73
CA ASP A 40 11.70 12.14 -38.35
C ASP A 40 10.52 11.47 -37.65
N ALA A 41 10.70 11.14 -36.37
CA ALA A 41 9.61 10.63 -35.55
C ALA A 41 8.50 11.68 -35.40
N VAL A 42 7.24 11.28 -35.52
CA VAL A 42 6.07 12.14 -35.32
C VAL A 42 5.32 11.68 -34.08
N ILE A 43 5.28 12.52 -33.06
CA ILE A 43 4.63 12.20 -31.77
C ILE A 43 3.24 12.85 -31.73
N SER A 44 2.25 12.08 -31.30
CA SER A 44 0.89 12.54 -31.02
C SER A 44 0.52 12.22 -29.57
N ILE A 45 -0.06 13.20 -28.89
CA ILE A 45 -0.50 13.10 -27.49
C ILE A 45 -2.03 13.19 -27.44
N SER A 46 -2.68 12.30 -26.71
CA SER A 46 -4.11 12.35 -26.41
C SER A 46 -4.27 12.28 -24.89
N PRO A 47 -5.07 13.18 -24.28
CA PRO A 47 -5.88 14.26 -24.86
C PRO A 47 -5.09 15.30 -25.66
N GLU A 48 -5.76 15.97 -26.62
CA GLU A 48 -5.12 16.98 -27.48
C GLU A 48 -4.65 18.20 -26.68
N ASP A 49 -3.56 18.83 -27.15
CA ASP A 49 -3.03 20.06 -26.55
C ASP A 49 -4.09 21.18 -26.50
N GLY A 50 -4.23 21.77 -25.31
CA GLY A 50 -5.23 22.80 -25.01
C GLY A 50 -6.63 22.26 -24.70
N ALA A 51 -6.84 20.95 -24.66
CA ALA A 51 -8.13 20.37 -24.27
C ALA A 51 -8.54 20.80 -22.86
N LYS A 52 -9.83 20.94 -22.63
CA LYS A 52 -10.41 21.36 -21.34
C LYS A 52 -11.50 20.39 -20.92
N GLU A 53 -11.69 20.29 -19.59
CA GLU A 53 -12.68 19.39 -19.01
C GLU A 53 -12.50 17.93 -19.44
N VAL A 54 -11.22 17.48 -19.55
CA VAL A 54 -10.88 16.10 -19.88
C VAL A 54 -11.38 15.20 -18.75
N PRO A 55 -12.18 14.15 -19.02
CA PRO A 55 -12.59 13.20 -18.01
C PRO A 55 -11.37 12.57 -17.31
N PHE A 56 -11.29 12.65 -16.00
CA PHE A 56 -10.12 12.16 -15.27
C PHE A 56 -9.95 10.63 -15.31
N GLY A 57 -10.97 9.88 -15.69
CA GLY A 57 -10.89 8.45 -15.99
C GLY A 57 -10.42 8.14 -17.44
N GLU A 58 -10.17 9.13 -18.29
CA GLU A 58 -9.64 8.92 -19.64
C GLU A 58 -8.10 8.78 -19.59
N PRO A 59 -7.53 7.69 -20.18
CA PRO A 59 -6.09 7.49 -20.14
C PRO A 59 -5.35 8.49 -21.03
N ILE A 60 -4.15 8.89 -20.61
CA ILE A 60 -3.21 9.59 -21.48
C ILE A 60 -2.61 8.55 -22.45
N THR A 61 -2.61 8.85 -23.73
CA THR A 61 -1.98 8.02 -24.75
C THR A 61 -0.98 8.86 -25.55
N VAL A 62 0.25 8.37 -25.66
CA VAL A 62 1.29 8.94 -26.53
C VAL A 62 1.55 7.93 -27.64
N SER A 63 1.53 8.37 -28.90
CA SER A 63 1.86 7.52 -30.06
C SER A 63 2.95 8.15 -30.90
N ALA A 64 3.84 7.32 -31.45
CA ALA A 64 4.91 7.72 -32.34
C ALA A 64 4.77 7.00 -33.69
N GLU A 65 4.86 7.77 -34.77
CA GLU A 65 5.04 7.28 -36.15
C GLU A 65 6.49 7.52 -36.56
N ASN A 66 7.08 6.62 -37.33
CA ASN A 66 8.47 6.65 -37.82
C ASN A 66 9.54 6.61 -36.68
N GLY A 67 9.19 6.15 -35.48
CA GLY A 67 10.12 6.07 -34.34
C GLY A 67 9.60 5.24 -33.19
N GLU A 68 10.45 5.00 -32.19
CA GLU A 68 10.12 4.34 -30.93
C GLU A 68 10.09 5.39 -29.81
N ILE A 69 9.07 5.34 -28.93
CA ILE A 69 9.00 6.18 -27.73
C ILE A 69 10.08 5.72 -26.75
N THR A 70 10.91 6.65 -26.31
CA THR A 70 12.04 6.41 -25.39
C THR A 70 11.78 6.95 -24.00
N ASP A 71 11.00 8.04 -23.88
CA ASP A 71 10.64 8.63 -22.59
C ASP A 71 9.26 9.31 -22.64
N VAL A 72 8.52 9.26 -21.53
CA VAL A 72 7.28 10.00 -21.32
C VAL A 72 7.24 10.46 -19.87
N THR A 73 7.13 11.78 -19.69
CA THR A 73 6.95 12.42 -18.39
C THR A 73 5.58 13.08 -18.34
N VAL A 74 4.87 12.91 -17.23
CA VAL A 74 3.59 13.56 -16.96
C VAL A 74 3.71 14.34 -15.66
N GLU A 75 3.39 15.62 -15.70
CA GLU A 75 3.33 16.50 -14.53
C GLU A 75 1.88 16.96 -14.34
N GLN A 76 1.34 16.79 -13.14
CA GLN A 76 0.00 17.23 -12.78
C GLN A 76 0.09 18.28 -11.68
N THR A 77 -0.40 19.49 -11.95
CA THR A 77 -0.38 20.58 -10.98
C THR A 77 -1.61 20.49 -10.07
N ASP A 78 -1.40 20.58 -8.76
CA ASP A 78 -2.49 20.64 -7.78
C ASP A 78 -3.48 21.76 -8.16
N PRO A 79 -4.80 21.50 -8.18
CA PRO A 79 -5.82 22.52 -8.50
C PRO A 79 -5.79 23.74 -7.58
N SER A 80 -5.31 23.60 -6.35
CA SER A 80 -5.10 24.72 -5.43
C SER A 80 -3.98 25.65 -5.86
N GLY A 81 -3.06 25.17 -6.72
CA GLY A 81 -1.86 25.87 -7.14
C GLY A 81 -0.81 26.01 -6.02
N GLU A 82 -0.98 25.28 -4.93
CA GLU A 82 -0.04 25.23 -3.80
C GLU A 82 0.65 23.87 -3.79
N GLY A 83 1.95 23.84 -3.98
CA GLY A 83 2.75 22.61 -3.94
C GLY A 83 3.58 22.36 -5.20
N GLU A 84 4.36 21.27 -5.16
CA GLU A 84 5.11 20.79 -6.32
C GLU A 84 4.18 19.95 -7.21
N PRO A 85 4.40 19.93 -8.54
CA PRO A 85 3.63 19.05 -9.43
C PRO A 85 3.75 17.57 -9.03
N ASP A 86 2.65 16.83 -9.16
CA ASP A 86 2.66 15.38 -9.03
C ASP A 86 3.25 14.74 -10.30
N THR A 87 4.35 14.03 -10.15
CA THR A 87 5.05 13.31 -11.22
C THR A 87 4.94 11.80 -11.10
N SER A 88 4.04 11.31 -10.27
CA SER A 88 3.88 9.87 -9.97
C SER A 88 3.23 9.07 -11.09
N MET A 89 2.67 9.75 -12.12
CA MET A 89 2.02 9.09 -13.25
C MET A 89 2.99 8.16 -13.98
N THR A 90 2.73 6.87 -13.92
CA THR A 90 3.44 5.85 -14.69
C THR A 90 2.59 5.38 -15.87
N GLY A 91 3.19 4.61 -16.78
CA GLY A 91 2.49 4.03 -17.93
C GLY A 91 3.26 2.88 -18.55
N ALA A 92 2.64 2.23 -19.52
CA ALA A 92 3.19 1.10 -20.23
C ALA A 92 3.36 1.39 -21.73
N LEU A 93 4.52 0.99 -22.25
CA LEU A 93 4.76 0.92 -23.69
C LEU A 93 4.17 -0.40 -24.24
N ASN A 94 3.56 -0.31 -25.42
CA ASN A 94 3.22 -1.51 -26.18
C ASN A 94 4.50 -2.24 -26.65
N LYS A 95 4.35 -3.41 -27.26
CA LYS A 95 5.48 -4.29 -27.58
C LYS A 95 6.48 -3.68 -28.58
N ASP A 96 6.02 -2.86 -29.49
CA ASP A 96 6.82 -2.19 -30.53
C ASP A 96 7.19 -0.75 -30.15
N LYS A 97 6.92 -0.36 -28.92
CA LYS A 97 7.21 0.95 -28.34
C LYS A 97 6.65 2.14 -29.14
N SER A 98 5.65 1.90 -29.96
CA SER A 98 4.99 2.93 -30.75
C SER A 98 3.85 3.63 -30.00
N THR A 99 3.42 3.08 -28.87
CA THR A 99 2.34 3.64 -28.04
C THR A 99 2.66 3.45 -26.56
N TRP A 100 2.50 4.51 -25.80
CA TRP A 100 2.53 4.53 -24.35
C TRP A 100 1.12 4.88 -23.84
N THR A 101 0.69 4.25 -22.75
CA THR A 101 -0.59 4.52 -22.10
C THR A 101 -0.39 4.66 -20.62
N SER A 102 -1.00 5.68 -19.99
CA SER A 102 -0.94 5.91 -18.54
C SER A 102 -1.58 4.78 -17.77
N HIS A 103 -1.06 4.50 -16.56
CA HIS A 103 -1.63 3.51 -15.66
C HIS A 103 -2.78 4.07 -14.80
N TRP A 104 -2.70 5.35 -14.41
CA TRP A 104 -3.55 5.94 -13.38
C TRP A 104 -4.50 6.98 -13.94
N THR A 105 -5.55 7.28 -13.19
CA THR A 105 -6.50 8.38 -13.46
C THR A 105 -5.85 9.74 -13.22
N LEU A 106 -6.42 10.79 -13.80
CA LEU A 106 -5.95 12.16 -13.62
C LEU A 106 -6.44 12.73 -12.28
N ILE A 107 -5.65 13.64 -11.72
CA ILE A 107 -6.07 14.44 -10.56
C ILE A 107 -7.21 15.39 -11.01
N PRO A 108 -8.41 15.33 -10.39
CA PRO A 108 -9.52 16.18 -10.79
C PRO A 108 -9.17 17.67 -10.70
N GLY A 109 -9.41 18.41 -11.79
CA GLY A 109 -9.16 19.84 -11.86
C GLY A 109 -7.69 20.23 -12.11
N SER A 110 -6.76 19.29 -12.24
CA SER A 110 -5.34 19.59 -12.47
C SER A 110 -5.06 20.13 -13.85
N GLU A 111 -4.02 20.97 -13.97
CA GLU A 111 -3.35 21.23 -15.23
C GLU A 111 -2.31 20.11 -15.44
N VAL A 112 -2.37 19.46 -16.60
CA VAL A 112 -1.51 18.32 -16.94
C VAL A 112 -0.58 18.73 -18.08
N GLU A 113 0.72 18.49 -17.89
CA GLU A 113 1.73 18.64 -18.95
C GLU A 113 2.33 17.26 -19.25
N VAL A 114 2.36 16.90 -20.54
CA VAL A 114 2.93 15.64 -21.01
C VAL A 114 4.08 15.97 -21.94
N THR A 115 5.29 15.51 -21.60
CA THR A 115 6.48 15.59 -22.46
C THR A 115 6.85 14.19 -22.91
N ALA A 116 6.98 13.98 -24.23
CA ALA A 116 7.33 12.70 -24.82
C ALA A 116 8.51 12.83 -25.76
N VAL A 117 9.41 11.84 -25.73
CA VAL A 117 10.58 11.73 -26.59
C VAL A 117 10.48 10.44 -27.41
N ALA A 118 10.74 10.52 -28.70
CA ALA A 118 10.83 9.37 -29.59
C ALA A 118 12.10 9.45 -30.46
N GLU A 119 12.70 8.30 -30.77
CA GLU A 119 13.91 8.16 -31.57
C GLU A 119 13.59 7.47 -32.90
N ASN A 120 14.03 8.03 -34.02
CA ASN A 120 13.88 7.45 -35.35
C ASN A 120 14.92 6.34 -35.60
N ALA A 121 14.86 5.68 -36.75
CA ALA A 121 15.78 4.59 -37.12
C ALA A 121 17.25 5.00 -37.27
N ASP A 122 17.54 6.28 -37.40
CA ASP A 122 18.90 6.83 -37.49
C ASP A 122 19.44 7.30 -36.12
N GLY A 123 18.63 7.21 -35.03
CA GLY A 123 18.98 7.63 -33.69
C GLY A 123 18.77 9.11 -33.43
N GLU A 124 17.94 9.79 -34.26
CA GLU A 124 17.60 11.19 -34.05
C GLU A 124 16.35 11.30 -33.17
N GLU A 125 16.44 12.12 -32.11
CA GLU A 125 15.38 12.35 -31.16
C GLU A 125 14.43 13.47 -31.60
N THR A 126 13.13 13.23 -31.37
CA THR A 126 12.08 14.24 -31.48
C THR A 126 11.41 14.35 -30.12
N GLU A 127 11.24 15.57 -29.60
CA GLU A 127 10.53 15.89 -28.38
C GLU A 127 9.22 16.63 -28.67
N THR A 128 8.15 16.28 -28.01
CA THR A 128 6.85 16.96 -28.10
C THR A 128 6.26 17.14 -26.72
N THR A 129 5.78 18.35 -26.43
CA THR A 129 5.05 18.65 -25.18
C THR A 129 3.63 19.08 -25.54
N GLY A 130 2.66 18.56 -24.80
CA GLY A 130 1.25 18.95 -24.86
C GLY A 130 0.71 19.20 -23.47
N SER A 131 -0.28 20.08 -23.33
CA SER A 131 -0.91 20.40 -22.06
C SER A 131 -2.43 20.40 -22.18
N PHE A 132 -3.13 20.00 -21.14
CA PHE A 132 -4.59 20.00 -21.06
C PHE A 132 -5.05 20.16 -19.61
N VAL A 133 -6.36 20.31 -19.39
CA VAL A 133 -6.94 20.49 -18.04
C VAL A 133 -7.95 19.36 -17.77
N ALA A 134 -7.75 18.64 -16.69
CA ALA A 134 -8.69 17.63 -16.23
C ALA A 134 -10.01 18.27 -15.76
N ALA A 135 -11.11 17.54 -15.93
CA ALA A 135 -12.41 17.96 -15.42
C ALA A 135 -12.37 18.11 -13.90
N GLU A 136 -13.14 19.06 -13.37
CA GLU A 136 -13.33 19.17 -11.93
C GLU A 136 -14.19 18.01 -11.41
N ALA A 137 -13.89 17.53 -10.20
CA ALA A 137 -14.76 16.56 -9.57
C ALA A 137 -16.14 17.21 -9.29
N PRO A 138 -17.25 16.47 -9.47
CA PRO A 138 -18.57 16.96 -9.11
C PRO A 138 -18.62 17.45 -7.66
N ASP A 139 -19.46 18.45 -7.39
CA ASP A 139 -19.80 18.83 -6.03
C ASP A 139 -20.38 17.60 -5.30
N GLY A 140 -19.63 16.99 -4.42
CA GLY A 140 -20.00 15.75 -3.79
C GLY A 140 -19.13 15.39 -2.61
N GLN A 141 -19.25 14.15 -2.18
CA GLN A 141 -18.44 13.60 -1.12
C GLN A 141 -17.10 13.14 -1.69
N ARG A 142 -16.04 13.36 -0.92
CA ARG A 142 -14.67 13.00 -1.27
C ARG A 142 -14.27 11.80 -0.44
N LEU A 143 -13.63 10.82 -1.07
CA LEU A 143 -13.02 9.71 -0.35
C LEU A 143 -11.66 10.18 0.20
N GLU A 144 -11.47 9.95 1.49
CA GLU A 144 -10.20 10.23 2.16
C GLU A 144 -9.69 8.97 2.87
N VAL A 145 -8.38 8.81 2.87
CA VAL A 145 -7.69 7.83 3.71
C VAL A 145 -7.54 8.44 5.10
N LYS A 146 -7.90 7.69 6.14
CA LYS A 146 -7.85 8.23 7.50
C LYS A 146 -6.43 8.43 8.00
N ASP A 147 -6.18 9.51 8.72
CA ASP A 147 -4.87 9.87 9.27
C ASP A 147 -4.27 8.76 10.16
N ASP A 148 -5.11 8.03 10.93
CA ASP A 148 -4.65 6.95 11.80
C ASP A 148 -4.12 5.72 11.03
N THR A 149 -4.39 5.61 9.73
CA THR A 149 -3.76 4.64 8.84
C THR A 149 -2.24 4.78 8.87
N PHE A 150 -1.73 6.01 8.84
CA PHE A 150 -0.30 6.30 8.80
C PHE A 150 0.37 6.20 10.18
N GLU A 151 -0.38 6.31 11.27
CA GLU A 151 0.16 6.19 12.63
C GLU A 151 0.43 4.73 13.05
N ARG A 152 -0.12 3.74 12.36
CA ARG A 152 -0.05 2.32 12.72
C ARG A 152 1.19 1.57 12.20
N GLY A 153 2.35 2.22 12.14
CA GLY A 153 3.60 1.61 11.69
C GLY A 153 3.95 1.87 10.22
N LEU A 154 3.19 2.73 9.55
CA LEU A 154 3.43 3.19 8.18
C LEU A 154 4.13 4.57 8.17
N SER A 155 4.87 4.88 9.22
CA SER A 155 5.71 6.08 9.28
C SER A 155 7.13 5.72 8.86
N THR A 156 7.74 6.55 8.03
CA THR A 156 9.10 6.39 7.50
C THR A 156 10.19 6.22 8.56
N ASP A 157 9.90 6.54 9.82
CA ASP A 157 10.89 6.58 10.92
C ASP A 157 10.83 5.35 11.85
N THR A 158 9.83 4.46 11.72
CA THR A 158 9.65 3.32 12.62
C THR A 158 9.83 2.00 11.86
N GLU A 159 10.76 1.16 12.31
CA GLU A 159 10.87 -0.21 11.83
C GLU A 159 9.69 -1.06 12.34
N VAL A 160 9.19 -1.94 11.48
CA VAL A 160 8.13 -2.91 11.79
C VAL A 160 8.63 -4.34 11.68
N GLY A 161 7.94 -5.27 12.34
CA GLY A 161 8.21 -6.70 12.23
C GLY A 161 7.79 -7.29 10.88
N VAL A 162 8.33 -8.47 10.56
CA VAL A 162 8.10 -9.15 9.27
C VAL A 162 6.64 -9.55 9.01
N GLY A 163 5.81 -9.61 10.03
CA GLY A 163 4.37 -9.91 9.89
C GLY A 163 3.50 -8.69 9.61
N MET A 164 4.06 -7.47 9.60
CA MET A 164 3.26 -6.24 9.49
C MET A 164 2.49 -6.17 8.17
N PRO A 165 1.15 -6.08 8.19
CA PRO A 165 0.34 -5.84 7.00
C PRO A 165 0.28 -4.34 6.68
N VAL A 166 -0.10 -4.02 5.43
CA VAL A 166 -0.55 -2.67 5.06
C VAL A 166 -2.04 -2.57 5.34
N ILE A 167 -2.45 -1.62 6.17
CA ILE A 167 -3.86 -1.42 6.55
C ILE A 167 -4.30 -0.05 6.07
N ILE A 168 -5.28 0.00 5.18
CA ILE A 168 -5.87 1.24 4.67
C ILE A 168 -7.30 1.36 5.19
N ASP A 169 -7.56 2.40 5.97
CA ASP A 169 -8.89 2.75 6.46
C ASP A 169 -9.42 3.97 5.71
N PHE A 170 -10.63 3.84 5.15
CA PHE A 170 -11.33 4.92 4.47
C PHE A 170 -12.34 5.60 5.40
N ASP A 171 -12.55 6.89 5.23
CA ASP A 171 -13.54 7.66 5.97
C ASP A 171 -14.98 7.31 5.56
N MET A 172 -15.18 6.92 4.29
CA MET A 172 -16.45 6.57 3.68
C MET A 172 -16.49 5.11 3.19
N PRO A 173 -17.71 4.53 3.00
CA PRO A 173 -17.85 3.23 2.36
C PRO A 173 -17.38 3.24 0.91
N VAL A 174 -16.66 2.20 0.50
CA VAL A 174 -16.23 1.95 -0.88
C VAL A 174 -17.12 0.88 -1.50
N GLU A 175 -17.87 1.23 -2.53
CA GLU A 175 -18.72 0.30 -3.30
C GLU A 175 -17.95 -0.28 -4.49
N ASN A 176 -17.18 0.55 -5.20
CA ASN A 176 -16.35 0.16 -6.34
C ASN A 176 -14.98 -0.39 -5.89
N LYS A 177 -15.01 -1.42 -5.01
CA LYS A 177 -13.80 -1.96 -4.38
C LYS A 177 -12.73 -2.39 -5.39
N ALA A 178 -13.12 -2.97 -6.51
CA ALA A 178 -12.18 -3.44 -7.54
C ALA A 178 -11.39 -2.27 -8.16
N GLN A 179 -12.05 -1.13 -8.41
CA GLN A 179 -11.41 0.04 -8.98
C GLN A 179 -10.47 0.72 -7.97
N VAL A 180 -10.91 0.84 -6.71
CA VAL A 180 -10.07 1.38 -5.63
C VAL A 180 -8.88 0.45 -5.37
N GLU A 181 -9.10 -0.87 -5.30
CA GLU A 181 -8.03 -1.85 -5.09
C GLU A 181 -7.00 -1.81 -6.23
N ALA A 182 -7.45 -1.67 -7.48
CA ALA A 182 -6.58 -1.55 -8.63
C ALA A 182 -5.69 -0.29 -8.62
N ALA A 183 -6.08 0.74 -7.87
CA ALA A 183 -5.35 1.99 -7.71
C ALA A 183 -4.42 2.02 -6.48
N MET A 184 -4.39 0.95 -5.70
CA MET A 184 -3.52 0.80 -4.53
C MET A 184 -2.37 -0.16 -4.85
N GLU A 185 -1.19 0.36 -5.09
CA GLU A 185 0.00 -0.40 -5.45
C GLU A 185 0.89 -0.65 -4.24
N VAL A 186 1.43 -1.88 -4.13
CA VAL A 186 2.41 -2.23 -3.11
C VAL A 186 3.64 -2.79 -3.80
N THR A 187 4.77 -2.11 -3.64
CA THR A 187 6.06 -2.56 -4.17
C THR A 187 7.06 -2.82 -3.05
N SER A 188 8.04 -3.67 -3.27
CA SER A 188 9.06 -4.01 -2.28
C SER A 188 10.41 -4.27 -2.90
N GLU A 189 11.49 -3.95 -2.17
CA GLU A 189 12.87 -4.22 -2.61
C GLU A 189 13.15 -5.71 -2.82
N LYS A 190 12.50 -6.57 -2.03
CA LYS A 190 12.59 -8.03 -2.15
C LYS A 190 11.22 -8.56 -2.55
N PRO A 191 11.12 -9.22 -3.72
CA PRO A 191 9.86 -9.67 -4.27
C PRO A 191 9.05 -10.54 -3.31
N ALA A 192 7.77 -10.26 -3.21
CA ALA A 192 6.81 -11.05 -2.46
C ALA A 192 5.51 -11.19 -3.26
N LYS A 193 4.78 -12.26 -3.02
CA LYS A 193 3.43 -12.46 -3.52
C LYS A 193 2.46 -11.99 -2.43
N GLY A 194 1.64 -10.98 -2.73
CA GLY A 194 0.70 -10.38 -1.78
C GLY A 194 -0.69 -10.23 -2.34
N ALA A 195 -1.67 -9.92 -1.49
CA ALA A 195 -3.03 -9.63 -1.93
C ALA A 195 -3.75 -8.74 -0.92
N TRP A 196 -4.66 -7.92 -1.43
CA TRP A 196 -5.61 -7.18 -0.63
C TRP A 196 -6.73 -8.08 -0.13
N ASN A 197 -7.32 -7.71 1.00
CA ASN A 197 -8.48 -8.34 1.59
C ASN A 197 -9.37 -7.26 2.21
N TRP A 198 -10.65 -7.22 1.89
CA TRP A 198 -11.58 -6.23 2.40
C TRP A 198 -12.27 -6.69 3.68
N PHE A 199 -12.28 -5.81 4.67
CA PHE A 199 -13.02 -5.96 5.94
C PHE A 199 -14.15 -4.92 5.97
N GLY A 200 -15.36 -5.36 5.65
CA GLY A 200 -16.49 -4.46 5.43
C GLY A 200 -16.27 -3.58 4.20
N ASP A 201 -16.72 -2.32 4.27
CA ASP A 201 -16.68 -1.40 3.14
C ASP A 201 -15.67 -0.26 3.32
N LYS A 202 -14.97 -0.24 4.46
CA LYS A 202 -14.11 0.88 4.83
C LYS A 202 -12.66 0.51 5.11
N ARG A 203 -12.31 -0.78 5.05
CA ARG A 203 -10.95 -1.23 5.34
C ARG A 203 -10.46 -2.22 4.31
N ALA A 204 -9.33 -1.95 3.72
CA ALA A 204 -8.55 -2.87 2.92
C ALA A 204 -7.23 -3.21 3.64
N VAL A 205 -6.84 -4.46 3.64
CA VAL A 205 -5.61 -4.94 4.27
C VAL A 205 -4.82 -5.74 3.24
N PHE A 206 -3.56 -5.37 3.02
CA PHE A 206 -2.65 -6.14 2.20
C PHE A 206 -1.69 -6.92 3.08
N ARG A 207 -1.54 -8.21 2.81
CA ARG A 207 -0.44 -9.02 3.32
C ARG A 207 0.13 -9.93 2.25
N THR A 208 1.33 -10.35 2.46
CA THR A 208 2.01 -11.35 1.63
C THR A 208 1.55 -12.78 1.97
N GLU A 209 1.84 -13.73 1.08
CA GLU A 209 1.58 -15.15 1.31
C GLU A 209 2.40 -15.68 2.49
N GLU A 210 3.70 -15.36 2.49
CA GLU A 210 4.64 -15.58 3.58
C GLU A 210 4.97 -14.25 4.26
N TYR A 211 5.59 -14.25 5.44
CA TYR A 211 6.07 -13.01 6.05
C TYR A 211 7.04 -12.27 5.15
N TRP A 212 7.09 -10.94 5.28
CA TRP A 212 8.07 -10.13 4.54
C TRP A 212 9.49 -10.64 4.77
N GLU A 213 10.30 -10.66 3.72
CA GLU A 213 11.74 -10.80 3.89
C GLU A 213 12.28 -9.66 4.76
N PRO A 214 13.15 -9.94 5.76
CA PRO A 214 13.62 -8.91 6.68
C PRO A 214 14.56 -7.89 6.03
N ASN A 215 14.67 -6.71 6.64
CA ASN A 215 15.58 -5.64 6.26
C ASN A 215 15.34 -5.17 4.81
N GLN A 216 14.18 -4.61 4.56
CA GLN A 216 13.78 -4.02 3.28
C GLN A 216 12.80 -2.86 3.47
N THR A 217 12.65 -2.06 2.42
CA THR A 217 11.58 -1.07 2.31
C THR A 217 10.44 -1.63 1.44
N VAL A 218 9.23 -1.38 1.88
CA VAL A 218 7.98 -1.62 1.14
C VAL A 218 7.36 -0.25 0.87
N THR A 219 7.08 0.05 -0.38
CA THR A 219 6.41 1.29 -0.79
C THR A 219 4.95 1.00 -1.10
N VAL A 220 4.08 1.87 -0.64
CA VAL A 220 2.64 1.80 -0.90
C VAL A 220 2.21 3.09 -1.57
N ASP A 221 1.78 2.98 -2.82
CA ASP A 221 1.30 4.09 -3.61
C ASP A 221 -0.22 4.00 -3.74
N LEU A 222 -0.91 5.00 -3.25
CA LEU A 222 -2.36 5.13 -3.32
C LEU A 222 -2.70 6.14 -4.43
N ASN A 223 -2.88 5.64 -5.64
CA ASN A 223 -3.20 6.44 -6.82
C ASN A 223 -4.72 6.67 -6.93
N LEU A 224 -5.29 7.25 -5.87
CA LEU A 224 -6.74 7.37 -5.70
C LEU A 224 -7.35 8.61 -6.35
N ALA A 225 -6.55 9.58 -6.74
CA ALA A 225 -7.05 10.78 -7.41
C ALA A 225 -7.82 10.41 -8.69
N GLY A 226 -9.05 10.91 -8.82
CA GLY A 226 -9.94 10.62 -9.95
C GLY A 226 -10.60 9.23 -9.94
N VAL A 227 -10.32 8.38 -8.95
CA VAL A 227 -10.94 7.06 -8.80
C VAL A 227 -12.33 7.19 -8.18
N GLU A 228 -13.35 6.68 -8.86
CA GLU A 228 -14.70 6.62 -8.34
C GLU A 228 -14.88 5.45 -7.36
N SER A 229 -14.97 5.78 -6.08
CA SER A 229 -15.12 4.79 -5.02
C SER A 229 -16.57 4.35 -4.78
N SER A 230 -17.51 5.22 -5.05
CA SER A 230 -18.97 5.02 -4.97
C SER A 230 -19.64 6.03 -5.90
N ASP A 231 -20.92 5.90 -6.17
CA ASP A 231 -21.67 6.81 -7.05
C ASP A 231 -21.48 8.30 -6.65
N GLY A 232 -20.77 9.05 -7.49
CA GLY A 232 -20.42 10.46 -7.29
C GLY A 232 -19.40 10.73 -6.16
N VAL A 233 -18.68 9.73 -5.67
CA VAL A 233 -17.64 9.87 -4.63
C VAL A 233 -16.29 9.52 -5.23
N TYR A 234 -15.37 10.48 -5.23
CA TYR A 234 -14.06 10.34 -5.87
C TYR A 234 -12.92 10.59 -4.88
N GLY A 235 -11.79 9.88 -5.06
CA GLY A 235 -10.53 10.27 -4.47
C GLY A 235 -10.04 11.57 -5.11
N MET A 236 -9.41 12.44 -4.32
CA MET A 236 -8.98 13.77 -4.78
C MET A 236 -7.47 13.91 -4.89
N GLU A 237 -6.72 13.04 -4.24
CA GLU A 237 -5.26 13.11 -4.15
C GLU A 237 -4.63 11.73 -4.22
N ASN A 238 -3.39 11.69 -4.67
CA ASN A 238 -2.51 10.54 -4.57
C ASN A 238 -1.67 10.66 -3.30
N SER A 239 -1.30 9.55 -2.71
CA SER A 239 -0.39 9.52 -1.57
C SER A 239 0.55 8.32 -1.66
N SER A 240 1.78 8.50 -1.18
CA SER A 240 2.79 7.47 -1.12
C SER A 240 3.42 7.43 0.26
N PHE A 241 3.70 6.24 0.75
CA PHE A 241 4.41 6.06 2.01
C PHE A 241 5.28 4.81 1.98
N GLU A 242 6.29 4.80 2.86
CA GLU A 242 7.22 3.70 3.00
C GLU A 242 7.05 3.01 4.34
N MET A 243 7.13 1.68 4.34
CA MET A 243 7.19 0.84 5.52
C MET A 243 8.55 0.16 5.58
N LYS A 244 9.32 0.39 6.65
CA LYS A 244 10.62 -0.24 6.86
C LYS A 244 10.44 -1.55 7.62
N VAL A 245 10.58 -2.66 6.93
CA VAL A 245 10.59 -3.99 7.54
C VAL A 245 11.96 -4.23 8.15
N GLY A 246 12.01 -4.40 9.46
CA GLY A 246 13.25 -4.65 10.21
C GLY A 246 13.67 -6.12 10.18
N ARG A 247 14.30 -6.54 11.27
CA ARG A 247 14.75 -7.91 11.48
C ARG A 247 13.59 -8.90 11.53
N SER A 248 13.82 -10.17 11.22
CA SER A 248 12.85 -11.24 11.49
C SER A 248 12.89 -11.60 12.97
N GLN A 249 11.76 -11.48 13.68
CA GLN A 249 11.57 -12.03 15.01
C GLN A 249 10.22 -12.73 15.08
N ILE A 250 10.21 -14.02 15.38
CA ILE A 250 9.02 -14.85 15.48
C ILE A 250 8.99 -15.43 16.88
N THR A 251 7.86 -15.29 17.54
CA THR A 251 7.62 -15.82 18.87
C THR A 251 6.61 -16.95 18.77
N GLU A 252 6.92 -18.09 19.40
CA GLU A 252 6.02 -19.21 19.54
C GLU A 252 5.70 -19.41 21.03
N ILE A 253 4.41 -19.55 21.38
CA ILE A 253 3.93 -19.78 22.73
C ILE A 253 3.11 -21.07 22.74
N ASP A 254 3.55 -22.05 23.48
CA ASP A 254 2.84 -23.32 23.60
C ASP A 254 2.10 -23.40 24.93
N ASN A 255 0.77 -23.47 24.83
CA ASN A 255 -0.13 -23.52 25.97
C ASN A 255 0.02 -24.84 26.81
N ASP A 256 0.41 -25.95 26.17
CA ASP A 256 0.55 -27.24 26.84
C ASP A 256 1.84 -27.33 27.64
N THR A 257 2.91 -26.73 27.15
CA THR A 257 4.21 -26.71 27.83
C THR A 257 4.41 -25.52 28.75
N HIS A 258 3.57 -24.46 28.60
CA HIS A 258 3.71 -23.17 29.31
C HIS A 258 5.03 -22.48 29.06
N HIS A 259 5.57 -22.63 27.84
CA HIS A 259 6.82 -22.01 27.42
C HIS A 259 6.62 -21.14 26.18
N MET A 260 7.42 -20.10 26.12
CA MET A 260 7.53 -19.19 24.99
C MET A 260 8.95 -19.21 24.46
N THR A 261 9.12 -19.42 23.16
CA THR A 261 10.40 -19.33 22.46
C THR A 261 10.41 -18.13 21.54
N VAL A 262 11.55 -17.46 21.41
CA VAL A 262 11.76 -16.36 20.46
C VAL A 262 12.90 -16.73 19.52
N GLU A 263 12.57 -16.73 18.25
CA GLU A 263 13.55 -16.87 17.16
C GLU A 263 13.84 -15.51 16.53
N ARG A 264 15.10 -15.26 16.24
CA ARG A 264 15.54 -14.09 15.46
C ARG A 264 16.43 -14.56 14.32
N ASP A 265 16.06 -14.17 13.10
CA ASP A 265 16.77 -14.55 11.87
C ASP A 265 17.00 -16.07 11.79
N GLY A 266 15.96 -16.85 12.10
CA GLY A 266 15.94 -18.32 12.06
C GLY A 266 16.72 -19.01 13.19
N LYS A 267 17.08 -18.28 14.26
CA LYS A 267 17.79 -18.85 15.41
C LYS A 267 17.02 -18.58 16.70
N GLN A 268 16.76 -19.61 17.48
CA GLN A 268 16.23 -19.43 18.83
C GLN A 268 17.23 -18.65 19.69
N ILE A 269 16.80 -17.51 20.20
CA ILE A 269 17.63 -16.61 21.02
C ILE A 269 17.17 -16.57 22.49
N LYS A 270 15.92 -16.89 22.75
CA LYS A 270 15.32 -16.89 24.10
C LYS A 270 14.30 -18.01 24.26
N GLU A 271 14.14 -18.41 25.50
CA GLU A 271 13.05 -19.26 25.97
C GLU A 271 12.64 -18.78 27.37
N PHE A 272 11.34 -18.66 27.59
CA PHE A 272 10.76 -18.15 28.82
C PHE A 272 9.67 -19.05 29.33
N PRO A 273 9.58 -19.31 30.65
CA PRO A 273 8.39 -19.86 31.27
C PRO A 273 7.30 -18.79 31.29
N VAL A 274 6.09 -19.13 30.87
CA VAL A 274 4.94 -18.24 30.80
C VAL A 274 3.71 -18.85 31.47
N SER A 275 2.66 -18.05 31.64
CA SER A 275 1.35 -18.52 32.10
C SER A 275 0.26 -17.81 31.31
N LEU A 276 -0.51 -18.60 30.57
CA LEU A 276 -1.56 -18.09 29.69
C LEU A 276 -2.91 -18.01 30.42
N GLY A 277 -3.95 -17.71 29.68
CA GLY A 277 -5.31 -17.66 30.15
C GLY A 277 -5.80 -19.03 30.68
N GLN A 278 -6.44 -19.03 31.85
CA GLN A 278 -6.98 -20.20 32.46
C GLN A 278 -8.21 -20.73 31.68
N ASN A 279 -8.40 -22.04 31.64
CA ASN A 279 -9.52 -22.66 30.90
C ASN A 279 -10.80 -22.81 31.73
N THR A 280 -10.96 -22.08 32.84
CA THR A 280 -12.15 -22.10 33.70
C THR A 280 -13.38 -21.51 33.03
N GLN A 281 -13.18 -20.52 32.14
CA GLN A 281 -14.20 -19.89 31.30
C GLN A 281 -13.62 -19.67 29.92
N HIS A 282 -14.41 -19.93 28.86
CA HIS A 282 -13.97 -19.79 27.47
C HIS A 282 -13.39 -18.41 27.15
N GLN A 283 -13.94 -17.34 27.73
CA GLN A 283 -13.48 -15.97 27.52
C GLN A 283 -12.09 -15.66 28.12
N PHE A 284 -11.62 -16.52 29.07
CA PHE A 284 -10.31 -16.33 29.69
C PHE A 284 -9.20 -17.11 28.99
N ILE A 285 -9.54 -17.99 28.06
CA ILE A 285 -8.54 -18.73 27.29
C ILE A 285 -7.83 -17.78 26.34
N THR A 286 -6.50 -17.73 26.36
CA THR A 286 -5.68 -17.03 25.35
C THR A 286 -5.97 -17.65 23.98
N ARG A 287 -6.18 -16.87 22.95
CA ARG A 287 -6.49 -17.38 21.62
C ARG A 287 -5.29 -18.05 20.96
N SER A 288 -5.52 -19.17 20.28
CA SER A 288 -4.54 -19.86 19.43
C SER A 288 -4.54 -19.26 18.04
N GLY A 289 -3.36 -19.21 17.44
CA GLY A 289 -3.12 -18.68 16.10
C GLY A 289 -2.10 -17.56 16.12
N VAL A 290 -1.80 -17.02 14.94
CA VAL A 290 -0.83 -15.97 14.77
C VAL A 290 -1.43 -14.62 15.14
N HIS A 291 -0.91 -14.02 16.17
CA HIS A 291 -1.10 -12.64 16.57
C HIS A 291 0.08 -11.81 16.03
N LEU A 292 -0.07 -10.49 16.01
CA LEU A 292 1.04 -9.58 15.83
C LEU A 292 1.18 -8.68 17.06
N THR A 293 2.40 -8.33 17.40
CA THR A 293 2.65 -7.29 18.39
C THR A 293 2.12 -5.96 17.87
N MET A 294 1.44 -5.22 18.72
CA MET A 294 0.81 -3.94 18.41
C MET A 294 1.49 -2.83 19.23
N GLU A 295 0.73 -2.09 20.02
CA GLU A 295 1.22 -1.03 20.90
C GLU A 295 1.90 -1.57 22.17
N LYS A 296 2.79 -0.76 22.73
CA LYS A 296 3.59 -1.09 23.94
C LYS A 296 3.42 -0.02 25.01
N HIS A 297 3.29 -0.46 26.27
CA HIS A 297 3.16 0.41 27.42
C HIS A 297 4.11 -0.02 28.55
N THR A 298 4.88 0.92 29.10
CA THR A 298 5.73 0.64 30.28
C THR A 298 4.89 0.31 31.51
N ASP A 299 3.78 1.03 31.67
CA ASP A 299 2.77 0.84 32.71
C ASP A 299 1.38 0.88 32.07
N TYR A 300 0.59 -0.15 32.29
CA TYR A 300 -0.75 -0.26 31.71
C TYR A 300 -1.78 -0.64 32.76
N ARG A 301 -2.91 0.09 32.77
CA ARG A 301 -4.05 -0.25 33.60
C ARG A 301 -4.92 -1.30 32.90
N MET A 302 -4.87 -2.52 33.36
CA MET A 302 -5.79 -3.57 32.90
C MET A 302 -7.05 -3.58 33.76
N SER A 303 -8.20 -3.59 33.12
CA SER A 303 -9.49 -3.76 33.80
C SER A 303 -10.48 -4.42 32.83
N ASN A 304 -11.51 -5.04 33.41
CA ASN A 304 -12.63 -5.58 32.64
C ASN A 304 -13.85 -4.63 32.60
N ASP A 305 -13.65 -3.35 32.90
CA ASP A 305 -14.67 -2.31 32.76
C ASP A 305 -15.09 -2.12 31.29
N THR A 306 -14.18 -2.31 30.35
CA THR A 306 -14.44 -2.30 28.91
C THR A 306 -15.34 -3.45 28.47
N LEU A 307 -15.41 -4.54 29.25
CA LEU A 307 -16.32 -5.67 29.04
C LEU A 307 -17.67 -5.46 29.73
N GLY A 308 -17.92 -4.24 30.28
CA GLY A 308 -19.16 -3.86 30.95
C GLY A 308 -19.26 -4.25 32.43
N VAL A 309 -18.20 -4.84 33.02
CA VAL A 309 -18.12 -5.16 34.46
C VAL A 309 -17.63 -3.93 35.19
N LYS A 310 -18.45 -3.36 36.08
CA LYS A 310 -18.14 -2.08 36.73
C LYS A 310 -17.45 -2.27 38.08
N PRO A 311 -16.70 -1.25 38.57
CA PRO A 311 -16.17 -1.25 39.93
C PRO A 311 -17.27 -1.54 40.96
N GLY A 312 -17.08 -2.64 41.74
CA GLY A 312 -18.03 -3.10 42.71
C GLY A 312 -18.91 -4.28 42.28
N ASP A 313 -18.92 -4.60 40.98
CA ASP A 313 -19.61 -5.81 40.51
C ASP A 313 -18.81 -7.08 40.82
N PRO A 314 -19.49 -8.21 41.04
CA PRO A 314 -18.78 -9.49 41.20
C PRO A 314 -17.94 -9.82 39.96
N GLY A 315 -16.63 -10.09 40.15
CA GLY A 315 -15.72 -10.40 39.06
C GLY A 315 -15.04 -9.15 38.43
N TYR A 316 -15.32 -7.97 38.96
CA TYR A 316 -14.53 -6.78 38.56
C TYR A 316 -13.08 -6.97 39.00
N TYR A 317 -12.16 -6.68 38.09
CA TYR A 317 -10.74 -6.55 38.42
C TYR A 317 -10.15 -5.28 37.80
N GLU A 318 -9.14 -4.77 38.44
CA GLU A 318 -8.29 -3.68 37.99
C GLU A 318 -6.87 -3.95 38.49
N GLU A 319 -5.93 -3.90 37.58
CA GLU A 319 -4.54 -4.23 37.86
C GLU A 319 -3.61 -3.35 37.04
N PHE A 320 -2.52 -2.88 37.63
CA PHE A 320 -1.46 -2.18 36.90
C PHE A 320 -0.35 -3.18 36.59
N VAL A 321 0.02 -3.28 35.32
CA VAL A 321 1.04 -4.18 34.82
C VAL A 321 2.15 -3.40 34.16
N GLU A 322 3.38 -3.91 34.28
CA GLU A 322 4.56 -3.32 33.64
C GLU A 322 4.87 -4.06 32.33
N TYR A 323 5.49 -3.35 31.37
CA TYR A 323 6.00 -3.91 30.13
C TYR A 323 4.93 -4.65 29.31
N ALA A 324 3.80 -4.02 29.10
CA ALA A 324 2.68 -4.58 28.38
C ALA A 324 2.86 -4.42 26.86
N VAL A 325 2.84 -5.51 26.11
CA VAL A 325 2.83 -5.55 24.64
C VAL A 325 1.50 -6.14 24.20
N ARG A 326 0.66 -5.34 23.53
CA ARG A 326 -0.65 -5.75 23.03
C ARG A 326 -0.52 -6.70 21.85
N ILE A 327 -1.39 -7.72 21.77
CA ILE A 327 -1.46 -8.67 20.66
C ILE A 327 -2.88 -8.91 20.13
N SER A 328 -3.91 -8.28 20.71
CA SER A 328 -5.28 -8.33 20.19
C SER A 328 -6.11 -7.12 20.60
N ASP A 329 -7.14 -6.78 19.83
CA ASP A 329 -8.10 -5.71 20.16
C ASP A 329 -8.93 -6.04 21.41
N THR A 330 -9.21 -7.32 21.65
CA THR A 330 -9.96 -7.78 22.81
C THR A 330 -9.17 -7.77 24.11
N GLY A 331 -7.90 -7.31 24.08
CA GLY A 331 -7.11 -7.01 25.27
C GLY A 331 -6.24 -8.16 25.75
N GLU A 332 -5.72 -8.98 24.86
CA GLU A 332 -4.64 -9.91 25.16
C GLU A 332 -3.29 -9.21 25.02
N PHE A 333 -2.44 -9.37 26.03
CA PHE A 333 -1.11 -8.77 26.15
C PHE A 333 -0.09 -9.80 26.63
N LEU A 334 1.16 -9.61 26.26
CA LEU A 334 2.29 -10.16 27.01
C LEU A 334 2.70 -9.08 28.03
N HIS A 335 2.83 -9.42 29.32
CA HIS A 335 3.17 -8.45 30.35
C HIS A 335 3.85 -9.05 31.58
N ALA A 336 4.50 -8.22 32.36
CA ALA A 336 5.04 -8.62 33.66
C ALA A 336 3.94 -8.97 34.65
N ALA A 337 4.11 -10.09 35.35
CA ALA A 337 3.21 -10.56 36.41
C ALA A 337 4.01 -11.01 37.63
N SER A 338 4.54 -10.05 38.38
CA SER A 338 5.39 -10.32 39.56
C SER A 338 4.71 -11.14 40.67
N TRP A 339 3.39 -11.17 40.68
CA TRP A 339 2.57 -11.94 41.61
C TRP A 339 2.37 -13.40 41.21
N ASN A 340 2.65 -13.75 39.92
CA ASN A 340 2.40 -15.07 39.40
C ASN A 340 3.55 -16.04 39.69
N GLY A 341 3.38 -16.91 40.67
CA GLY A 341 4.38 -17.93 41.04
C GLY A 341 4.27 -19.25 40.26
N GLN A 342 3.42 -19.31 39.20
CA GLN A 342 3.15 -20.54 38.44
C GLN A 342 3.58 -20.44 36.96
N LEU A 343 4.52 -19.53 36.66
CA LEU A 343 5.10 -19.42 35.32
C LEU A 343 5.80 -20.75 34.94
N GLY A 344 5.49 -21.29 33.76
CA GLY A 344 5.99 -22.57 33.27
C GLY A 344 5.27 -23.78 33.87
N GLU A 345 4.28 -23.61 34.75
CA GLU A 345 3.60 -24.69 35.44
C GLU A 345 2.08 -24.75 35.19
N ALA A 346 1.40 -23.60 35.11
CA ALA A 346 -0.05 -23.55 34.96
C ALA A 346 -0.52 -22.23 34.33
N ASN A 347 -1.67 -22.27 33.67
CA ASN A 347 -2.39 -21.14 33.11
C ASN A 347 -3.31 -20.50 34.13
N THR A 348 -3.07 -19.25 34.48
CA THR A 348 -3.75 -18.58 35.61
C THR A 348 -4.32 -17.20 35.28
N SER A 349 -4.05 -16.66 34.08
CA SER A 349 -4.50 -15.31 33.68
C SER A 349 -5.96 -15.30 33.19
N HIS A 350 -6.43 -14.13 32.78
CA HIS A 350 -7.76 -13.94 32.17
C HIS A 350 -7.67 -13.75 30.63
N GLY A 351 -6.57 -14.23 30.02
CA GLY A 351 -6.35 -14.17 28.57
C GLY A 351 -4.94 -13.67 28.19
N CYS A 352 -4.32 -12.88 29.03
CA CYS A 352 -2.95 -12.39 28.78
C CYS A 352 -1.90 -13.48 28.99
N VAL A 353 -0.72 -13.27 28.43
CA VAL A 353 0.48 -14.08 28.64
C VAL A 353 1.31 -13.43 29.74
N ASN A 354 1.30 -14.02 30.92
CA ASN A 354 2.05 -13.58 32.07
C ASN A 354 3.51 -14.02 31.99
N MET A 355 4.43 -13.11 32.28
CA MET A 355 5.88 -13.30 32.23
C MET A 355 6.55 -12.85 33.52
N ALA A 356 7.76 -13.31 33.79
CA ALA A 356 8.59 -12.71 34.82
C ALA A 356 8.94 -11.24 34.42
N VAL A 357 9.14 -10.36 35.40
CA VAL A 357 9.37 -8.94 35.14
C VAL A 357 10.57 -8.70 34.21
N SER A 358 11.69 -9.43 34.42
CA SER A 358 12.88 -9.32 33.55
C SER A 358 12.61 -9.75 32.11
N ASP A 359 11.78 -10.78 31.94
CA ASP A 359 11.50 -11.40 30.66
C ASP A 359 10.51 -10.56 29.85
N ALA A 360 9.47 -10.02 30.52
CA ALA A 360 8.56 -9.05 29.95
C ALA A 360 9.27 -7.76 29.54
N GLY A 361 10.19 -7.25 30.38
CA GLY A 361 11.02 -6.10 30.08
C GLY A 361 11.89 -6.33 28.85
N TRP A 362 12.53 -7.50 28.74
CA TRP A 362 13.29 -7.85 27.53
C TRP A 362 12.39 -7.93 26.29
N PHE A 363 11.25 -8.61 26.38
CA PHE A 363 10.32 -8.73 25.24
C PHE A 363 9.77 -7.37 24.80
N TYR A 364 9.43 -6.50 25.78
CA TYR A 364 8.99 -5.14 25.53
C TYR A 364 10.03 -4.32 24.74
N GLU A 365 11.29 -4.37 25.15
CA GLU A 365 12.37 -3.59 24.50
C GLU A 365 12.66 -4.09 23.08
N GLU A 366 12.63 -5.41 22.90
CA GLU A 366 13.05 -6.06 21.65
C GLU A 366 11.93 -6.22 20.60
N SER A 367 10.65 -6.07 20.97
CA SER A 367 9.54 -6.22 20.03
C SER A 367 9.38 -4.98 19.14
N LEU A 368 9.11 -5.22 17.86
CA LEU A 368 8.65 -4.23 16.89
C LEU A 368 7.15 -4.44 16.63
N PRO A 369 6.38 -3.38 16.32
CA PRO A 369 5.00 -3.56 15.84
C PRO A 369 4.98 -4.47 14.61
N GLY A 370 4.11 -5.50 14.60
CA GLY A 370 4.06 -6.46 13.51
C GLY A 370 4.99 -7.67 13.66
N ASP A 371 5.66 -7.87 14.78
CA ASP A 371 6.35 -9.13 15.06
C ASP A 371 5.32 -10.26 15.27
N PRO A 372 5.45 -11.42 14.60
CA PRO A 372 4.56 -12.55 14.80
C PRO A 372 4.69 -13.19 16.19
N VAL A 373 3.53 -13.48 16.79
CA VAL A 373 3.38 -14.24 18.04
C VAL A 373 2.37 -15.36 17.79
N ASP A 374 2.85 -16.56 17.59
CA ASP A 374 2.03 -17.74 17.32
C ASP A 374 1.72 -18.49 18.62
N VAL A 375 0.46 -18.43 19.06
CA VAL A 375 -0.04 -19.14 20.23
C VAL A 375 -0.62 -20.47 19.81
N LYS A 376 -0.13 -21.56 20.39
CA LYS A 376 -0.55 -22.94 20.07
C LYS A 376 -1.32 -23.61 21.21
N ASN A 377 -2.17 -24.53 20.86
CA ASN A 377 -2.79 -25.53 21.76
C ASN A 377 -3.69 -24.96 22.88
N SER A 378 -4.21 -23.73 22.76
CA SER A 378 -5.02 -23.15 23.83
C SER A 378 -6.49 -23.61 23.84
N GLY A 379 -7.01 -24.07 22.71
CA GLY A 379 -8.39 -24.53 22.56
C GLY A 379 -9.42 -23.43 22.29
N ARG A 380 -8.98 -22.22 21.98
CA ARG A 380 -9.81 -21.11 21.49
C ARG A 380 -9.09 -20.41 20.34
N ASP A 381 -9.71 -20.37 19.17
CA ASP A 381 -9.09 -19.81 17.99
C ASP A 381 -9.11 -18.27 17.97
N MET A 382 -8.10 -17.67 17.34
CA MET A 382 -8.00 -16.25 17.07
C MET A 382 -8.94 -15.87 15.93
N GLU A 383 -9.69 -14.79 16.10
CA GLU A 383 -10.50 -14.21 15.04
C GLU A 383 -9.63 -13.33 14.11
N VAL A 384 -9.87 -13.40 12.80
CA VAL A 384 -9.05 -12.73 11.78
C VAL A 384 -8.99 -11.21 11.90
N ASP A 385 -10.04 -10.60 12.46
CA ASP A 385 -10.21 -9.16 12.65
C ASP A 385 -10.05 -8.72 14.11
N ASN A 386 -9.53 -9.58 14.96
CA ASN A 386 -9.25 -9.24 16.36
C ASN A 386 -7.84 -8.63 16.48
N GLY A 387 -7.75 -7.32 16.32
CA GLY A 387 -6.48 -6.64 16.16
C GLY A 387 -5.86 -6.92 14.79
N TRP A 388 -4.61 -7.37 14.80
CA TRP A 388 -3.89 -7.73 13.57
C TRP A 388 -3.80 -9.26 13.37
N GLY A 389 -4.89 -9.97 13.66
CA GLY A 389 -5.01 -11.44 13.52
C GLY A 389 -5.09 -11.94 12.08
N PHE A 390 -4.69 -11.16 11.10
CA PHE A 390 -4.90 -11.43 9.67
C PHE A 390 -4.24 -12.70 9.16
N TRP A 391 -3.20 -13.17 9.84
CA TRP A 391 -2.44 -14.37 9.47
C TRP A 391 -3.14 -15.70 9.79
N VAL A 392 -4.22 -15.68 10.58
CA VAL A 392 -5.00 -16.90 10.84
C VAL A 392 -5.89 -17.31 9.68
N ARG A 393 -6.21 -16.38 8.76
CA ARG A 393 -6.96 -16.73 7.54
C ARG A 393 -6.05 -17.44 6.55
N PRO A 394 -6.41 -18.63 6.03
CA PRO A 394 -5.66 -19.32 4.99
C PRO A 394 -5.44 -18.43 3.76
N TRP A 395 -4.32 -18.65 3.06
CA TRP A 395 -3.94 -17.79 1.95
C TRP A 395 -4.98 -17.76 0.82
N ASP A 396 -5.49 -18.94 0.42
CA ASP A 396 -6.50 -19.02 -0.65
C ASP A 396 -7.78 -18.25 -0.28
N GLU A 397 -8.24 -18.38 0.98
CA GLU A 397 -9.39 -17.61 1.49
C GLU A 397 -9.07 -16.11 1.60
N TRP A 398 -7.80 -15.75 1.83
CA TRP A 398 -7.37 -14.37 1.84
C TRP A 398 -7.52 -13.73 0.46
N VAL A 399 -7.01 -14.39 -0.58
CA VAL A 399 -7.09 -13.94 -1.97
C VAL A 399 -8.54 -13.87 -2.47
N GLU A 400 -9.41 -14.80 -2.08
CA GLU A 400 -10.84 -14.77 -2.42
C GLU A 400 -11.58 -13.52 -1.90
N LYS A 401 -11.04 -12.83 -0.90
CA LYS A 401 -11.61 -11.58 -0.36
C LYS A 401 -11.05 -10.32 -0.99
N SER A 402 -10.10 -10.44 -1.91
CA SER A 402 -9.68 -9.35 -2.80
C SER A 402 -10.83 -9.04 -3.77
N ALA A 403 -11.05 -7.78 -4.05
CA ALA A 403 -12.05 -7.37 -5.04
C ALA A 403 -11.61 -7.71 -6.47
N LEU A 404 -10.30 -7.82 -6.72
CA LEU A 404 -9.72 -8.28 -7.98
C LEU A 404 -9.61 -9.81 -8.06
N GLY A 405 -9.76 -10.52 -6.94
CA GLY A 405 -9.71 -11.98 -6.86
C GLY A 405 -8.37 -12.60 -7.23
N LYS A 406 -7.28 -11.85 -7.14
CA LYS A 406 -5.93 -12.29 -7.51
C LYS A 406 -4.88 -11.78 -6.53
N ALA A 407 -3.76 -12.50 -6.48
CA ALA A 407 -2.55 -12.03 -5.82
C ALA A 407 -1.71 -11.20 -6.80
N ASP A 408 -0.90 -10.31 -6.24
CA ASP A 408 0.02 -9.44 -6.98
C ASP A 408 1.48 -9.78 -6.65
N ASP A 409 2.40 -9.36 -7.53
CA ASP A 409 3.85 -9.49 -7.37
C ASP A 409 4.45 -8.13 -7.05
N THR A 410 4.92 -7.94 -5.82
CA THR A 410 5.41 -6.65 -5.32
C THR A 410 6.71 -6.16 -5.97
N SER A 411 7.30 -6.91 -6.90
CA SER A 411 8.51 -6.49 -7.63
C SER A 411 8.22 -5.64 -8.87
N LYS A 412 6.95 -5.47 -9.24
CA LYS A 412 6.56 -4.89 -10.52
C LYS A 412 5.58 -3.74 -10.32
N PRO A 413 6.06 -2.50 -10.35
CA PRO A 413 5.19 -1.34 -10.34
C PRO A 413 4.32 -1.29 -11.62
N GLY A 414 3.13 -0.74 -11.51
CA GLY A 414 2.19 -0.60 -12.63
C GLY A 414 1.68 -1.92 -13.18
N THR A 415 1.53 -2.95 -12.33
CA THR A 415 1.12 -4.28 -12.74
C THR A 415 -0.36 -4.37 -13.12
N ALA A 416 -0.73 -5.53 -13.66
CA ALA A 416 -2.09 -5.92 -14.01
C ALA A 416 -3.08 -5.68 -12.86
N GLY A 417 -3.76 -4.60 -12.90
CA GLY A 417 -4.67 -4.13 -11.83
C GLY A 417 -4.86 -2.63 -11.85
N SER A 418 -3.93 -1.88 -12.47
CA SER A 418 -4.13 -0.44 -12.64
C SER A 418 -5.42 -0.14 -13.43
N PRO A 419 -6.12 0.98 -13.17
CA PRO A 419 -7.36 1.34 -13.86
C PRO A 419 -7.27 1.33 -15.39
N HIS A 420 -6.06 1.56 -15.93
CA HIS A 420 -5.79 1.62 -17.36
C HIS A 420 -4.88 0.51 -17.87
N SER A 421 -4.74 -0.58 -17.11
CA SER A 421 -3.97 -1.74 -17.58
C SER A 421 -4.48 -2.22 -18.93
N THR A 422 -3.57 -2.32 -19.92
CA THR A 422 -3.86 -2.78 -21.27
C THR A 422 -3.97 -4.30 -21.39
N GLU A 423 -3.85 -5.06 -20.31
CA GLU A 423 -4.18 -6.48 -20.34
C GLU A 423 -5.67 -6.63 -20.70
N LYS A 424 -5.95 -6.69 -22.01
CA LYS A 424 -7.22 -7.20 -22.47
C LYS A 424 -7.37 -8.58 -21.87
N LYS A 425 -8.38 -8.81 -21.02
CA LYS A 425 -8.88 -10.15 -20.79
C LYS A 425 -9.14 -10.72 -22.18
N ASP A 426 -8.41 -11.76 -22.54
CA ASP A 426 -8.71 -12.54 -23.73
C ASP A 426 -10.10 -13.15 -23.53
N GLU A 427 -11.14 -12.45 -24.01
CA GLU A 427 -12.52 -12.95 -24.03
C GLU A 427 -12.69 -14.16 -24.96
N GLU A 428 -11.61 -14.64 -25.58
CA GLU A 428 -11.63 -15.81 -26.46
C GLU A 428 -11.55 -17.17 -25.71
N GLY A 429 -11.20 -17.20 -24.40
CA GLY A 429 -11.10 -18.47 -23.65
C GLY A 429 -12.44 -19.13 -23.30
N ASP A 430 -13.53 -18.37 -23.21
CA ASP A 430 -14.82 -18.87 -22.70
C ASP A 430 -15.77 -19.44 -23.80
N GLN A 431 -15.38 -19.41 -25.10
CA GLN A 431 -16.21 -19.93 -26.16
C GLN A 431 -15.83 -21.34 -26.66
N GLU A 432 -14.59 -21.79 -26.41
CA GLU A 432 -14.19 -23.14 -26.80
C GLU A 432 -14.62 -24.24 -25.80
N GLU A 433 -14.68 -23.93 -24.50
CA GLU A 433 -15.11 -24.92 -23.49
C GLU A 433 -16.61 -25.26 -23.53
N LYS A 434 -17.45 -24.44 -24.17
CA LYS A 434 -18.89 -24.69 -24.33
C LYS A 434 -19.24 -25.50 -25.58
N GLN A 435 -18.30 -25.73 -26.49
CA GLN A 435 -18.55 -26.56 -27.69
C GLN A 435 -18.13 -28.01 -27.54
N GLU A 436 -17.24 -28.37 -26.62
CA GLU A 436 -16.86 -29.78 -26.38
C GLU A 436 -17.75 -30.51 -25.36
N ALA A 437 -18.60 -29.81 -24.60
CA ALA A 437 -19.52 -30.45 -23.67
C ALA A 437 -20.91 -30.80 -24.26
N GLY A 438 -21.10 -30.65 -25.56
CA GLY A 438 -22.36 -30.84 -26.27
C GLY A 438 -22.35 -31.83 -27.46
N ALA A 439 -21.32 -32.69 -27.56
CA ALA A 439 -21.27 -33.72 -28.61
C ALA A 439 -21.27 -35.15 -28.04
#